data_340b88d51169c625304c63d98b7dea19
#
_entry.id   340b88d51169c625304c63d98b7dea19
#
_cell.length_a   1.000
_cell.length_b   1.000
_cell.length_c   1.000
_cell.angle_alpha   90.00
_cell.angle_beta   90.00
_cell.angle_gamma   90.00
#
_symmetry.space_group_name_H-M   'P 1'
#
loop_
_entity.id
_entity.type
_entity.pdbx_description
1 polymer ?
#
loop_
_entity_poly.entity_id
_entity_poly.type
_entity_poly.pdbx_seq_one_letter_code
_entity_poly.pdbx_strand_id
1 'polypeptide(L)'
;INYSTSIERIIQALNSANNRSVRLDVVESQAAKPGFELLDYMLRDIIKQSAFDGWVELYMKDLQSGQVLHFNYTKVGEEELPINIAYSAWSTIKIPALLSAFKYLEEPYDPAILTKIEEMVEQSDNESTDYVGKNVIERNLGPLRVSEDMQTLGLENTFWAGYFALGSPLLQDFKTPANQDTSYDTDPDRYAQTTPLD
;
A
#
# COMPACT_ATOMS: atom_id res chain seq x y z
N ILE A 1 -17.68 15.09 -25.91
CA ILE A 1 -18.67 15.86 -26.69
C ILE A 1 -18.40 15.59 -28.17
N ASN A 2 -19.40 15.20 -28.91
CA ASN A 2 -19.29 15.18 -30.37
C ASN A 2 -19.40 16.62 -30.88
N TYR A 3 -18.26 17.22 -31.18
CA TYR A 3 -18.18 18.64 -31.56
C TYR A 3 -18.96 18.97 -32.84
N SER A 4 -18.81 18.15 -33.89
CA SER A 4 -19.47 18.41 -35.19
C SER A 4 -20.99 18.45 -35.07
N THR A 5 -21.59 17.41 -34.50
CA THR A 5 -23.04 17.33 -34.30
C THR A 5 -23.56 18.37 -33.30
N SER A 6 -22.76 18.68 -32.27
CA SER A 6 -23.13 19.70 -31.27
C SER A 6 -23.12 21.11 -31.86
N ILE A 7 -22.13 21.45 -32.72
CA ILE A 7 -22.04 22.73 -33.39
C ILE A 7 -23.25 22.94 -34.31
N GLU A 8 -23.61 21.95 -35.11
CA GLU A 8 -24.79 22.05 -35.98
C GLU A 8 -26.07 22.33 -35.20
N ARG A 9 -26.27 21.61 -34.08
CA ARG A 9 -27.46 21.83 -33.21
C ARG A 9 -27.45 23.21 -32.54
N ILE A 10 -26.26 23.71 -32.13
CA ILE A 10 -26.12 25.06 -31.58
C ILE A 10 -26.51 26.09 -32.62
N ILE A 11 -26.01 25.97 -33.87
CA ILE A 11 -26.34 26.88 -34.96
C ILE A 11 -27.85 26.86 -35.26
N GLN A 12 -28.46 25.68 -35.32
CA GLN A 12 -29.91 25.56 -35.51
C GLN A 12 -30.71 26.22 -34.40
N ALA A 13 -30.32 26.04 -33.13
CA ALA A 13 -30.96 26.65 -31.99
C ALA A 13 -30.82 28.20 -31.99
N LEU A 14 -29.66 28.73 -32.37
CA LEU A 14 -29.44 30.19 -32.50
C LEU A 14 -30.29 30.81 -33.59
N ASN A 15 -30.53 30.10 -34.69
CA ASN A 15 -31.34 30.52 -35.80
C ASN A 15 -32.87 30.32 -35.56
N SER A 16 -33.27 29.68 -34.48
CA SER A 16 -34.66 29.44 -34.12
C SER A 16 -35.24 30.64 -33.33
N ALA A 17 -36.39 31.12 -33.74
CA ALA A 17 -37.07 32.18 -32.99
C ALA A 17 -37.71 31.66 -31.69
N ASN A 18 -38.08 30.37 -31.61
CA ASN A 18 -38.92 29.83 -30.55
C ASN A 18 -38.27 28.70 -29.73
N ASN A 19 -37.16 28.15 -30.19
CA ASN A 19 -36.49 27.03 -29.48
C ASN A 19 -34.96 27.28 -29.42
N ARG A 20 -34.53 27.89 -28.33
CA ARG A 20 -33.11 28.22 -28.08
C ARG A 20 -32.40 27.28 -27.11
N SER A 21 -32.98 26.12 -26.80
CA SER A 21 -32.33 25.08 -26.01
C SER A 21 -31.74 24.00 -26.90
N VAL A 22 -30.51 23.60 -26.54
CA VAL A 22 -29.75 22.58 -27.26
C VAL A 22 -29.33 21.48 -26.29
N ARG A 23 -29.59 20.23 -26.67
CA ARG A 23 -29.05 19.05 -26.01
C ARG A 23 -27.74 18.66 -26.74
N LEU A 24 -26.61 18.75 -26.04
CA LEU A 24 -25.32 18.33 -26.57
C LEU A 24 -25.23 16.80 -26.55
N ASP A 25 -24.68 16.22 -27.62
CA ASP A 25 -24.35 14.81 -27.64
C ASP A 25 -23.05 14.58 -26.88
N VAL A 26 -23.15 14.00 -25.71
CA VAL A 26 -22.00 13.52 -24.93
C VAL A 26 -21.70 12.12 -25.43
N VAL A 27 -20.62 11.98 -26.21
CA VAL A 27 -20.05 10.66 -26.43
C VAL A 27 -19.28 10.32 -25.17
N GLU A 28 -19.71 9.30 -24.44
CA GLU A 28 -18.83 8.68 -23.45
C GLU A 28 -17.65 8.08 -24.20
N SER A 29 -16.57 8.83 -24.30
CA SER A 29 -15.31 8.19 -24.61
C SER A 29 -14.96 7.41 -23.33
N GLN A 30 -14.96 6.11 -23.42
CA GLN A 30 -14.14 5.33 -22.49
C GLN A 30 -12.71 5.80 -22.75
N ALA A 31 -12.24 6.75 -21.96
CA ALA A 31 -10.85 7.09 -21.97
C ALA A 31 -10.10 5.78 -21.73
N ALA A 32 -9.27 5.41 -22.67
CA ALA A 32 -8.41 4.25 -22.51
C ALA A 32 -7.71 4.41 -21.14
N LYS A 33 -7.77 3.37 -20.31
CA LYS A 33 -7.04 3.39 -19.05
C LYS A 33 -5.59 3.75 -19.37
N PRO A 34 -4.97 4.65 -18.60
CA PRO A 34 -3.56 4.98 -18.82
C PRO A 34 -2.74 3.70 -18.75
N GLY A 35 -1.87 3.49 -19.69
CA GLY A 35 -0.87 2.42 -19.60
C GLY A 35 0.12 2.68 -18.48
N PHE A 36 0.87 1.67 -18.07
CA PHE A 36 1.83 1.79 -16.97
C PHE A 36 2.93 2.83 -17.22
N GLU A 37 3.36 3.02 -18.47
CA GLU A 37 4.33 4.08 -18.82
C GLU A 37 3.80 5.48 -18.53
N LEU A 38 2.54 5.76 -18.89
CA LEU A 38 1.92 7.05 -18.57
C LEU A 38 1.71 7.21 -17.06
N LEU A 39 1.34 6.13 -16.39
CA LEU A 39 1.14 6.13 -14.94
C LEU A 39 2.47 6.38 -14.20
N ASP A 40 3.56 5.73 -14.62
CA ASP A 40 4.90 5.97 -14.09
C ASP A 40 5.29 7.45 -14.21
N TYR A 41 5.15 8.00 -15.42
CA TYR A 41 5.44 9.42 -15.66
C TYR A 41 4.61 10.35 -14.76
N MET A 42 3.29 10.10 -14.66
CA MET A 42 2.40 10.93 -13.85
C MET A 42 2.75 10.84 -12.35
N LEU A 43 3.07 9.65 -11.84
CA LEU A 43 3.42 9.46 -10.43
C LEU A 43 4.74 10.16 -10.08
N ARG A 44 5.77 10.03 -10.90
CA ARG A 44 7.04 10.73 -10.73
C ARG A 44 6.86 12.26 -10.82
N ASP A 45 6.03 12.73 -11.74
CA ASP A 45 5.72 14.17 -11.85
C ASP A 45 4.99 14.69 -10.61
N ILE A 46 4.04 13.93 -10.05
CA ILE A 46 3.37 14.27 -8.79
C ILE A 46 4.37 14.35 -7.64
N ILE A 47 5.28 13.37 -7.52
CA ILE A 47 6.33 13.39 -6.48
C ILE A 47 7.23 14.61 -6.66
N LYS A 48 7.66 14.88 -7.89
CA LYS A 48 8.50 16.05 -8.21
C LYS A 48 7.84 17.39 -7.86
N GLN A 49 6.53 17.50 -8.08
CA GLN A 49 5.77 18.72 -7.79
C GLN A 49 5.34 18.83 -6.32
N SER A 50 5.40 17.74 -5.56
CA SER A 50 5.03 17.74 -4.15
C SER A 50 6.05 18.51 -3.30
N ALA A 51 5.65 18.87 -2.07
CA ALA A 51 6.56 19.42 -1.06
C ALA A 51 7.41 18.33 -0.36
N PHE A 52 7.15 17.07 -0.63
CA PHE A 52 7.85 15.93 -0.02
C PHE A 52 9.27 15.83 -0.59
N ASP A 53 10.27 15.72 0.29
CA ASP A 53 11.69 15.65 -0.04
C ASP A 53 12.35 14.31 0.33
N GLY A 54 11.55 13.33 0.74
CA GLY A 54 12.00 11.97 1.07
C GLY A 54 12.07 11.05 -0.15
N TRP A 55 12.15 9.76 0.14
CA TRP A 55 12.14 8.68 -0.84
C TRP A 55 10.74 8.10 -0.97
N VAL A 56 10.35 7.78 -2.20
CA VAL A 56 9.08 7.13 -2.51
C VAL A 56 9.38 5.89 -3.33
N GLU A 57 9.17 4.75 -2.75
CA GLU A 57 9.19 3.50 -3.49
C GLU A 57 7.76 3.02 -3.70
N LEU A 58 7.45 2.59 -4.92
CA LEU A 58 6.13 2.10 -5.31
C LEU A 58 6.27 0.79 -6.07
N TYR A 59 5.51 -0.21 -5.62
CA TYR A 59 5.26 -1.43 -6.36
C TYR A 59 3.77 -1.55 -6.68
N MET A 60 3.45 -1.79 -7.94
CA MET A 60 2.08 -2.04 -8.39
C MET A 60 2.07 -3.12 -9.47
N LYS A 61 1.14 -4.04 -9.35
CA LYS A 61 0.94 -5.12 -10.32
C LYS A 61 -0.51 -5.15 -10.79
N ASP A 62 -0.71 -5.11 -12.09
CA ASP A 62 -2.01 -5.44 -12.68
C ASP A 62 -2.20 -6.96 -12.67
N LEU A 63 -3.16 -7.43 -11.87
CA LEU A 63 -3.42 -8.86 -11.71
C LEU A 63 -4.02 -9.52 -12.97
N GLN A 64 -4.56 -8.74 -13.90
CA GLN A 64 -5.13 -9.27 -15.15
C GLN A 64 -4.07 -9.41 -16.24
N SER A 65 -3.25 -8.38 -16.46
CA SER A 65 -2.21 -8.38 -17.48
C SER A 65 -0.87 -8.92 -16.99
N GLY A 66 -0.65 -8.94 -15.69
CA GLY A 66 0.64 -9.26 -15.08
C GLY A 66 1.68 -8.14 -15.20
N GLN A 67 1.32 -6.99 -15.77
CA GLN A 67 2.24 -5.85 -15.86
C GLN A 67 2.61 -5.34 -14.48
N VAL A 68 3.87 -4.94 -14.32
CA VAL A 68 4.43 -4.43 -13.07
C VAL A 68 4.99 -3.03 -13.29
N LEU A 69 4.70 -2.14 -12.35
CA LEU A 69 5.37 -0.86 -12.17
C LEU A 69 6.08 -0.90 -10.83
N HIS A 70 7.41 -0.77 -10.84
CA HIS A 70 8.22 -0.75 -9.63
C HIS A 70 9.33 0.28 -9.81
N PHE A 71 9.34 1.29 -8.95
CA PHE A 71 10.38 2.31 -8.94
C PHE A 71 10.64 2.82 -7.52
N ASN A 72 11.82 3.34 -7.29
CA ASN A 72 12.17 4.14 -6.13
C ASN A 72 12.69 5.49 -6.61
N TYR A 73 12.15 6.58 -6.10
CA TYR A 73 12.40 7.92 -6.60
C TYR A 73 12.55 8.94 -5.47
N THR A 74 13.50 9.86 -5.66
CA THR A 74 13.62 11.09 -4.86
C THR A 74 13.75 12.29 -5.79
N LYS A 75 13.17 13.43 -5.41
CA LYS A 75 13.40 14.67 -6.14
C LYS A 75 14.75 15.33 -5.81
N VAL A 76 15.41 14.91 -4.73
CA VAL A 76 16.73 15.37 -4.33
C VAL A 76 17.77 14.58 -5.11
N GLY A 77 18.32 15.18 -6.18
CA GLY A 77 19.31 14.56 -7.05
C GLY A 77 18.77 13.99 -8.36
N GLU A 78 17.48 13.83 -8.52
CA GLU A 78 16.82 13.23 -9.71
C GLU A 78 17.39 11.84 -10.11
N GLU A 79 17.95 11.11 -9.13
CA GLU A 79 18.54 9.81 -9.36
C GLU A 79 17.50 8.69 -9.16
N GLU A 80 17.58 7.66 -9.98
CA GLU A 80 16.90 6.40 -9.72
C GLU A 80 17.59 5.70 -8.56
N LEU A 81 16.86 5.47 -7.49
CA LEU A 81 17.32 4.73 -6.33
C LEU A 81 17.11 3.22 -6.56
N PRO A 82 17.88 2.35 -5.91
CA PRO A 82 17.60 0.92 -5.95
C PRO A 82 16.21 0.62 -5.41
N ILE A 83 15.59 -0.38 -5.98
CA ILE A 83 14.28 -0.88 -5.57
C ILE A 83 14.42 -1.94 -4.48
N ASN A 84 13.35 -2.18 -3.76
CA ASN A 84 13.23 -3.22 -2.74
C ASN A 84 14.17 -3.00 -1.53
N ILE A 85 14.31 -1.74 -1.11
CA ILE A 85 15.01 -1.40 0.13
C ILE A 85 14.09 -1.54 1.34
N ALA A 86 14.70 -1.72 2.53
CA ALA A 86 13.95 -1.88 3.76
C ALA A 86 13.36 -0.55 4.25
N TYR A 87 12.10 -0.58 4.66
CA TYR A 87 11.41 0.51 5.34
C TYR A 87 10.83 0.05 6.68
N SER A 88 10.66 0.99 7.60
CA SER A 88 9.87 0.73 8.81
C SER A 88 8.45 0.37 8.40
N ALA A 89 7.97 -0.80 8.80
CA ALA A 89 6.63 -1.25 8.45
C ALA A 89 5.53 -0.44 9.17
N TRP A 90 5.85 0.13 10.35
CA TRP A 90 4.86 0.84 11.18
C TRP A 90 3.58 0.01 11.33
N SER A 91 2.42 0.64 11.13
CA SER A 91 1.14 -0.07 11.23
C SER A 91 0.81 -0.99 10.06
N THR A 92 1.58 -0.99 8.97
CA THR A 92 1.37 -1.96 7.89
C THR A 92 1.64 -3.40 8.34
N ILE A 93 2.48 -3.59 9.39
CA ILE A 93 2.73 -4.91 9.97
C ILE A 93 1.46 -5.57 10.55
N LYS A 94 0.40 -4.83 10.78
CA LYS A 94 -0.91 -5.35 11.23
C LYS A 94 -1.60 -6.19 10.15
N ILE A 95 -1.26 -5.99 8.87
CA ILE A 95 -1.74 -6.86 7.78
C ILE A 95 -1.14 -8.27 7.91
N PRO A 96 0.18 -8.46 8.02
CA PRO A 96 0.77 -9.73 8.41
C PRO A 96 0.20 -10.34 9.68
N ALA A 97 0.04 -9.54 10.73
CA ALA A 97 -0.54 -10.00 11.98
C ALA A 97 -1.99 -10.50 11.81
N LEU A 98 -2.79 -9.84 10.97
CA LEU A 98 -4.15 -10.27 10.61
C LEU A 98 -4.16 -11.62 9.88
N LEU A 99 -3.27 -11.79 8.89
CA LEU A 99 -3.15 -13.05 8.15
C LEU A 99 -2.78 -14.21 9.09
N SER A 100 -1.80 -14.01 9.96
CA SER A 100 -1.41 -15.00 10.96
C SER A 100 -2.53 -15.26 11.96
N ALA A 101 -3.25 -14.25 12.41
CA ALA A 101 -4.37 -14.43 13.32
C ALA A 101 -5.41 -15.38 12.72
N PHE A 102 -5.84 -15.18 11.49
CA PHE A 102 -6.81 -16.07 10.82
C PHE A 102 -6.26 -17.47 10.54
N LYS A 103 -4.95 -17.63 10.43
CA LYS A 103 -4.32 -18.95 10.31
C LYS A 103 -4.46 -19.78 11.60
N TYR A 104 -4.44 -19.13 12.76
CA TYR A 104 -4.47 -19.79 14.09
C TYR A 104 -5.83 -19.74 14.77
N LEU A 105 -6.78 -18.96 14.28
CA LEU A 105 -8.14 -18.92 14.79
C LEU A 105 -8.90 -20.21 14.44
N GLU A 106 -9.56 -20.79 15.44
CA GLU A 106 -10.45 -21.94 15.28
C GLU A 106 -11.92 -21.50 15.31
N GLU A 107 -12.74 -22.09 14.45
CA GLU A 107 -14.19 -21.87 14.48
C GLU A 107 -14.87 -22.70 15.59
N PRO A 108 -15.93 -22.20 16.26
CA PRO A 108 -16.52 -20.86 16.07
C PRO A 108 -15.66 -19.75 16.68
N TYR A 109 -15.55 -18.64 15.96
CA TYR A 109 -14.74 -17.49 16.42
C TYR A 109 -15.31 -16.85 17.69
N ASP A 110 -14.45 -16.60 18.66
CA ASP A 110 -14.81 -15.85 19.87
C ASP A 110 -15.09 -14.37 19.51
N PRO A 111 -16.30 -13.84 19.80
CA PRO A 111 -16.62 -12.46 19.50
C PRO A 111 -15.67 -11.44 20.16
N ALA A 112 -15.13 -11.75 21.33
CA ALA A 112 -14.17 -10.86 21.99
C ALA A 112 -12.84 -10.78 21.23
N ILE A 113 -12.39 -11.89 20.62
CA ILE A 113 -11.21 -11.91 19.78
C ILE A 113 -11.47 -11.14 18.48
N LEU A 114 -12.64 -11.35 17.85
CA LEU A 114 -13.00 -10.60 16.64
C LEU A 114 -13.03 -9.09 16.87
N THR A 115 -13.55 -8.64 18.04
CA THR A 115 -13.51 -7.22 18.41
C THR A 115 -12.06 -6.71 18.47
N LYS A 116 -11.12 -7.49 19.03
CA LYS A 116 -9.71 -7.09 19.09
C LYS A 116 -9.06 -7.03 17.70
N ILE A 117 -9.42 -7.95 16.81
CA ILE A 117 -8.98 -7.92 15.41
C ILE A 117 -9.54 -6.69 14.69
N GLU A 118 -10.80 -6.36 14.89
CA GLU A 118 -11.46 -5.17 14.34
C GLU A 118 -10.78 -3.88 14.82
N GLU A 119 -10.54 -3.72 16.12
CA GLU A 119 -9.81 -2.58 16.70
C GLU A 119 -8.38 -2.48 16.12
N MET A 120 -7.69 -3.60 15.97
CA MET A 120 -6.36 -3.66 15.36
C MET A 120 -6.36 -3.11 13.93
N VAL A 121 -7.35 -3.48 13.13
CA VAL A 121 -7.39 -3.15 11.69
C VAL A 121 -8.02 -1.79 11.44
N GLU A 122 -9.18 -1.50 12.03
CA GLU A 122 -9.95 -0.28 11.74
C GLU A 122 -9.41 0.95 12.48
N GLN A 123 -8.96 0.76 13.72
CA GLN A 123 -8.45 1.85 14.56
C GLN A 123 -6.91 1.88 14.60
N SER A 124 -6.27 0.89 13.98
CA SER A 124 -4.81 0.71 14.04
C SER A 124 -4.30 0.62 15.49
N ASP A 125 -5.11 0.01 16.40
CA ASP A 125 -4.79 -0.06 17.81
C ASP A 125 -3.61 -1.00 18.10
N ASN A 126 -2.62 -0.49 18.84
CA ASN A 126 -1.41 -1.23 19.19
C ASN A 126 -1.64 -2.23 20.31
N GLU A 127 -2.48 -1.90 21.30
CA GLU A 127 -2.80 -2.81 22.41
C GLU A 127 -3.56 -4.03 21.90
N SER A 128 -4.51 -3.82 21.00
CA SER A 128 -5.26 -4.90 20.36
C SER A 128 -4.37 -5.75 19.43
N THR A 129 -3.38 -5.13 18.77
CA THR A 129 -2.37 -5.87 18.02
C THR A 129 -1.54 -6.80 18.90
N ASP A 130 -1.05 -6.27 20.03
CA ASP A 130 -0.31 -7.06 21.01
C ASP A 130 -1.18 -8.15 21.64
N TYR A 131 -2.47 -7.85 21.89
CA TYR A 131 -3.43 -8.83 22.39
C TYR A 131 -3.60 -10.00 21.42
N VAL A 132 -3.80 -9.69 20.14
CA VAL A 132 -3.93 -10.70 19.07
C VAL A 132 -2.64 -11.53 18.96
N GLY A 133 -1.48 -10.88 18.98
CA GLY A 133 -0.19 -11.58 18.99
C GLY A 133 -0.06 -12.58 20.14
N LYS A 134 -0.44 -12.18 21.36
CA LYS A 134 -0.27 -12.97 22.59
C LYS A 134 -1.34 -14.05 22.79
N ASN A 135 -2.59 -13.78 22.40
CA ASN A 135 -3.72 -14.62 22.78
C ASN A 135 -4.30 -15.44 21.62
N VAL A 136 -3.96 -15.08 20.38
CA VAL A 136 -4.44 -15.78 19.19
C VAL A 136 -3.30 -16.50 18.48
N ILE A 137 -2.19 -15.80 18.24
CA ILE A 137 -1.09 -16.33 17.40
C ILE A 137 -0.16 -17.20 18.25
N GLU A 138 0.56 -16.58 19.18
CA GLU A 138 1.37 -17.31 20.15
C GLU A 138 1.71 -16.46 21.38
N ARG A 139 1.55 -17.05 22.57
CA ARG A 139 1.61 -16.34 23.85
C ARG A 139 2.87 -15.50 24.08
N ASN A 140 4.04 -16.03 23.74
CA ASN A 140 5.32 -15.38 24.07
C ASN A 140 6.07 -14.87 22.83
N LEU A 141 5.81 -15.45 21.68
CA LEU A 141 6.57 -15.26 20.45
C LEU A 141 5.67 -14.88 19.26
N GLY A 142 4.47 -14.33 19.52
CA GLY A 142 3.52 -13.93 18.47
C GLY A 142 4.15 -13.13 17.34
N PRO A 143 4.94 -12.08 17.62
CA PRO A 143 5.67 -11.34 16.57
C PRO A 143 6.56 -12.23 15.71
N LEU A 144 7.34 -13.13 16.31
CA LEU A 144 8.24 -14.02 15.57
C LEU A 144 7.45 -15.03 14.74
N ARG A 145 6.31 -15.49 15.23
CA ARG A 145 5.44 -16.41 14.49
C ARG A 145 4.84 -15.73 13.25
N VAL A 146 4.44 -14.46 13.36
CA VAL A 146 4.04 -13.65 12.20
C VAL A 146 5.17 -13.57 11.18
N SER A 147 6.40 -13.32 11.63
CA SER A 147 7.57 -13.24 10.75
C SER A 147 7.84 -14.56 10.03
N GLU A 148 7.76 -15.69 10.72
CA GLU A 148 7.88 -17.04 10.13
C GLU A 148 6.79 -17.30 9.08
N ASP A 149 5.55 -16.91 9.36
CA ASP A 149 4.44 -17.03 8.43
C ASP A 149 4.69 -16.20 7.15
N MET A 150 5.17 -14.98 7.29
CA MET A 150 5.50 -14.13 6.14
C MET A 150 6.63 -14.72 5.30
N GLN A 151 7.69 -15.22 5.93
CA GLN A 151 8.76 -15.92 5.22
C GLN A 151 8.25 -17.16 4.47
N THR A 152 7.32 -17.91 5.06
CA THR A 152 6.68 -19.07 4.40
C THR A 152 5.87 -18.65 3.17
N LEU A 153 5.33 -17.44 3.14
CA LEU A 153 4.62 -16.86 2.01
C LEU A 153 5.55 -16.25 0.96
N GLY A 154 6.86 -16.19 1.23
CA GLY A 154 7.87 -15.62 0.33
C GLY A 154 8.13 -14.12 0.54
N LEU A 155 7.61 -13.53 1.63
CA LEU A 155 7.89 -12.15 2.02
C LEU A 155 9.16 -12.12 2.87
N GLU A 156 10.31 -12.16 2.21
CA GLU A 156 11.61 -12.40 2.86
C GLU A 156 12.11 -11.20 3.70
N ASN A 157 11.60 -10.00 3.43
CA ASN A 157 12.03 -8.78 4.09
C ASN A 157 11.00 -8.26 5.10
N THR A 158 9.84 -8.93 5.21
CA THR A 158 8.77 -8.54 6.13
C THR A 158 8.88 -9.29 7.44
N PHE A 159 9.04 -8.56 8.54
CA PHE A 159 9.11 -9.16 9.87
C PHE A 159 8.51 -8.25 10.96
N TRP A 160 8.11 -8.88 12.05
CA TRP A 160 7.71 -8.26 13.30
C TRP A 160 8.55 -8.87 14.44
N ALA A 161 9.41 -8.08 15.06
CA ALA A 161 10.44 -8.54 15.99
C ALA A 161 10.15 -8.25 17.46
N GLY A 162 9.03 -7.62 17.78
CA GLY A 162 8.65 -7.30 19.16
C GLY A 162 7.30 -6.60 19.27
N TYR A 163 6.70 -6.66 20.43
CA TYR A 163 5.39 -6.07 20.71
C TYR A 163 5.44 -4.53 20.74
N PHE A 164 4.29 -3.89 20.50
CA PHE A 164 4.15 -2.43 20.49
C PHE A 164 4.17 -1.80 21.90
N ALA A 165 3.87 -2.57 22.93
CA ALA A 165 3.86 -2.08 24.30
C ALA A 165 5.20 -1.43 24.67
N LEU A 166 5.15 -0.23 25.24
CA LEU A 166 6.34 0.51 25.59
C LEU A 166 7.27 -0.30 26.52
N GLY A 167 8.54 -0.38 26.15
CA GLY A 167 9.53 -1.16 26.90
C GLY A 167 9.54 -2.66 26.56
N SER A 168 8.76 -3.11 25.61
CA SER A 168 8.84 -4.48 25.11
C SER A 168 10.25 -4.77 24.59
N PRO A 169 10.82 -5.94 24.88
CA PRO A 169 12.13 -6.30 24.34
C PRO A 169 12.04 -6.60 22.86
N LEU A 170 13.13 -6.34 22.14
CA LEU A 170 13.35 -6.92 20.82
C LEU A 170 13.54 -8.44 21.01
N LEU A 171 12.66 -9.24 20.39
CA LEU A 171 12.68 -10.70 20.55
C LEU A 171 13.76 -11.34 19.68
N GLN A 172 14.03 -10.76 18.52
CA GLN A 172 15.03 -11.22 17.57
C GLN A 172 15.57 -10.05 16.74
N ASP A 173 16.85 -10.11 16.38
CA ASP A 173 17.47 -9.20 15.42
C ASP A 173 17.42 -9.84 14.03
N PHE A 174 16.52 -9.36 13.19
CA PHE A 174 16.35 -9.91 11.84
C PHE A 174 17.36 -9.34 10.86
N LYS A 175 17.95 -10.22 10.08
CA LYS A 175 18.79 -9.87 8.93
C LYS A 175 18.10 -10.35 7.67
N THR A 176 17.69 -9.42 6.84
CA THR A 176 17.00 -9.68 5.57
C THR A 176 17.86 -9.18 4.41
N PRO A 177 17.64 -9.66 3.18
CA PRO A 177 18.35 -9.12 2.03
C PRO A 177 18.25 -7.59 1.93
N ALA A 178 17.07 -7.02 2.17
CA ALA A 178 16.86 -5.59 2.05
C ALA A 178 17.54 -4.76 3.15
N ASN A 179 17.62 -5.25 4.40
CA ASN A 179 18.24 -4.48 5.49
C ASN A 179 19.77 -4.74 5.65
N GLN A 180 20.32 -5.66 4.88
CA GLN A 180 21.76 -5.86 4.78
C GLN A 180 22.42 -4.97 3.72
N ASP A 181 21.63 -4.40 2.80
CA ASP A 181 22.13 -3.40 1.87
C ASP A 181 22.22 -2.04 2.57
N THR A 182 23.43 -1.67 2.98
CA THR A 182 23.70 -0.41 3.66
C THR A 182 24.06 0.74 2.70
N SER A 183 24.01 0.50 1.38
CA SER A 183 24.29 1.52 0.37
C SER A 183 23.27 2.65 0.42
N TYR A 184 22.05 2.33 0.83
CA TYR A 184 20.93 3.25 0.99
C TYR A 184 20.19 2.93 2.30
N ASP A 185 20.58 3.63 3.35
CA ASP A 185 20.02 3.42 4.68
C ASP A 185 18.83 4.37 4.91
N THR A 186 17.64 3.78 5.02
CA THR A 186 16.41 4.49 5.39
C THR A 186 16.24 4.60 6.90
N ASP A 187 17.23 4.14 7.69
CA ASP A 187 17.15 4.00 9.15
C ASP A 187 15.87 3.28 9.60
N PRO A 188 15.61 2.07 9.06
CA PRO A 188 14.36 1.38 9.33
C PRO A 188 14.30 0.88 10.76
N ASP A 189 13.11 0.94 11.37
CA ASP A 189 12.86 0.45 12.72
C ASP A 189 13.26 -1.04 12.85
N ARG A 190 13.92 -1.39 13.94
CA ARG A 190 14.35 -2.77 14.22
C ARG A 190 13.21 -3.68 14.68
N TYR A 191 12.05 -3.12 15.06
CA TYR A 191 10.90 -3.89 15.53
C TYR A 191 9.99 -4.40 14.42
N ALA A 192 9.87 -3.65 13.31
CA ALA A 192 9.06 -4.08 12.19
C ALA A 192 9.53 -3.45 10.87
N GLN A 193 9.86 -4.29 9.90
CA GLN A 193 10.27 -3.84 8.57
C GLN A 193 9.50 -4.56 7.47
N THR A 194 9.49 -3.94 6.30
CA THR A 194 8.95 -4.50 5.07
C THR A 194 9.60 -3.80 3.87
N THR A 195 9.30 -4.29 2.68
CA THR A 195 9.60 -3.63 1.40
C THR A 195 8.33 -3.48 0.58
N PRO A 196 8.28 -2.58 -0.40
CA PRO A 196 7.11 -2.46 -1.27
C PRO A 196 6.81 -3.71 -2.12
N LEU A 197 7.80 -4.58 -2.34
CA LEU A 197 7.60 -5.83 -3.08
C LEU A 197 6.95 -6.90 -2.21
N ASP A 198 7.25 -6.93 -0.91
CA ASP A 198 6.67 -7.84 0.06
C ASP A 198 5.23 -7.42 0.44
#